data_6d7bba2600f12ce676dfbaaa6c2c7019
#
_entry.id   6d7bba2600f12ce676dfbaaa6c2c7019
#
_cell.length_a   1.000
_cell.length_b   1.000
_cell.length_c   1.000
_cell.angle_alpha   90.00
_cell.angle_beta   90.00
_cell.angle_gamma   90.00
#
_symmetry.space_group_name_H-M   'P 1'
#
loop_
_entity.id
_entity.type
_entity.pdbx_description
1 polymer ?
#
loop_
_entity_poly.entity_id
_entity_poly.type
_entity_poly.pdbx_seq_one_letter_code
_entity_poly.pdbx_strand_id
1 'polypeptide(L)'
;MFSKFLSLDRDRKNAILNAALREFASKGFDEASTNVIAKESGISKPLMFHYINNKKDFFLFLCDYCMEILEAEYFSKVDINEKDLFVRLRQTSLLKIRVMQKHPWIFDFIKVAALTHSEAVNKELDERRKRFEKNSLIRFYNNIDTSKFRENIDVEKAKQLIFWAIGGYAENVLSRVKESKVESIDFDEIQSEFDGYLEELRKVYYK
;
A
#
# COMPACT_ATOMS: atom_id res chain seq x y z
N MET A 1 4.65 -10.70 -22.21
CA MET A 1 3.51 -11.58 -21.86
C MET A 1 2.21 -10.79 -21.83
N PHE A 2 2.10 -9.61 -21.20
CA PHE A 2 0.89 -8.78 -21.07
C PHE A 2 0.72 -7.68 -22.12
N SER A 3 1.29 -7.78 -23.31
CA SER A 3 1.23 -6.71 -24.34
C SER A 3 -0.19 -6.33 -24.75
N LYS A 4 -1.07 -7.33 -24.92
CA LYS A 4 -2.48 -7.11 -25.25
C LYS A 4 -3.25 -6.40 -24.11
N PHE A 5 -2.95 -6.74 -22.86
CA PHE A 5 -3.51 -6.07 -21.68
C PHE A 5 -3.02 -4.63 -21.58
N LEU A 6 -1.74 -4.41 -21.78
CA LEU A 6 -1.11 -3.08 -21.71
C LEU A 6 -1.56 -2.15 -22.83
N SER A 7 -1.96 -2.70 -24.00
CA SER A 7 -2.49 -1.93 -25.14
C SER A 7 -3.96 -1.55 -25.01
N LEU A 8 -4.67 -2.00 -23.97
CA LEU A 8 -6.05 -1.61 -23.72
C LEU A 8 -6.17 -0.10 -23.49
N ASP A 9 -7.34 0.45 -23.84
CA ASP A 9 -7.69 1.81 -23.43
C ASP A 9 -7.60 1.95 -21.90
N ARG A 10 -7.35 3.17 -21.45
CA ARG A 10 -7.07 3.48 -20.05
C ARG A 10 -8.21 3.03 -19.12
N ASP A 11 -9.46 3.27 -19.52
CA ASP A 11 -10.61 3.04 -18.63
C ASP A 11 -10.84 1.55 -18.44
N ARG A 12 -10.77 0.77 -19.52
CA ARG A 12 -10.91 -0.70 -19.47
C ARG A 12 -9.76 -1.34 -18.70
N LYS A 13 -8.52 -0.88 -18.90
CA LYS A 13 -7.36 -1.35 -18.17
C LYS A 13 -7.52 -1.08 -16.66
N ASN A 14 -7.92 0.14 -16.28
CA ASN A 14 -8.16 0.51 -14.89
C ASN A 14 -9.30 -0.29 -14.26
N ALA A 15 -10.39 -0.54 -14.99
CA ALA A 15 -11.49 -1.38 -14.50
C ALA A 15 -11.01 -2.80 -14.15
N ILE A 16 -10.21 -3.42 -15.02
CA ILE A 16 -9.65 -4.77 -14.77
C ILE A 16 -8.65 -4.74 -13.61
N LEU A 17 -7.76 -3.76 -13.55
CA LEU A 17 -6.78 -3.61 -12.46
C LEU A 17 -7.48 -3.44 -11.12
N ASN A 18 -8.44 -2.54 -11.01
CA ASN A 18 -9.17 -2.27 -9.77
C ASN A 18 -9.96 -3.50 -9.30
N ALA A 19 -10.69 -4.17 -10.20
CA ALA A 19 -11.41 -5.39 -9.89
C ALA A 19 -10.46 -6.49 -9.39
N ALA A 20 -9.32 -6.66 -10.05
CA ALA A 20 -8.34 -7.67 -9.68
C ALA A 20 -7.66 -7.37 -8.35
N LEU A 21 -7.18 -6.14 -8.15
CA LEU A 21 -6.56 -5.73 -6.89
C LEU A 21 -7.53 -5.90 -5.73
N ARG A 22 -8.80 -5.50 -5.89
CA ARG A 22 -9.84 -5.68 -4.87
C ARG A 22 -10.09 -7.15 -4.55
N GLU A 23 -10.27 -7.99 -5.56
CA GLU A 23 -10.56 -9.42 -5.38
C GLU A 23 -9.41 -10.13 -4.67
N PHE A 24 -8.16 -9.94 -5.15
CA PHE A 24 -6.98 -10.54 -4.52
C PHE A 24 -6.72 -9.97 -3.11
N ALA A 25 -6.91 -8.68 -2.89
CA ALA A 25 -6.76 -8.07 -1.57
C ALA A 25 -7.76 -8.63 -0.55
N SER A 26 -8.98 -8.96 -1.00
CA SER A 26 -10.07 -9.42 -0.15
C SER A 26 -10.04 -10.93 0.12
N LYS A 27 -9.58 -11.74 -0.85
CA LYS A 27 -9.67 -13.21 -0.85
C LYS A 27 -8.31 -13.92 -0.80
N GLY A 28 -7.22 -13.19 -0.98
CA GLY A 28 -5.91 -13.81 -1.19
C GLY A 28 -5.77 -14.48 -2.56
N PHE A 29 -4.61 -15.07 -2.79
CA PHE A 29 -4.34 -15.73 -4.07
C PHE A 29 -5.23 -16.96 -4.29
N ASP A 30 -5.35 -17.84 -3.30
CA ASP A 30 -5.96 -19.16 -3.50
C ASP A 30 -7.47 -19.07 -3.74
N GLU A 31 -8.20 -18.23 -2.99
CA GLU A 31 -9.64 -18.09 -3.06
C GLU A 31 -10.13 -17.07 -4.09
N ALA A 32 -9.27 -16.19 -4.58
CA ALA A 32 -9.63 -15.19 -5.57
C ALA A 32 -10.11 -15.83 -6.87
N SER A 33 -11.18 -15.26 -7.45
CA SER A 33 -11.87 -15.77 -8.62
C SER A 33 -11.72 -14.86 -9.84
N THR A 34 -11.09 -15.37 -10.89
CA THR A 34 -10.99 -14.66 -12.18
C THR A 34 -12.36 -14.43 -12.83
N ASN A 35 -13.38 -15.23 -12.46
CA ASN A 35 -14.75 -15.00 -12.92
C ASN A 35 -15.36 -13.75 -12.27
N VAL A 36 -15.10 -13.53 -10.97
CA VAL A 36 -15.52 -12.33 -10.24
C VAL A 36 -14.83 -11.11 -10.84
N ILE A 37 -13.51 -11.19 -11.06
CA ILE A 37 -12.73 -10.10 -11.65
C ILE A 37 -13.29 -9.74 -13.04
N ALA A 38 -13.56 -10.72 -13.90
CA ALA A 38 -14.13 -10.49 -15.24
C ALA A 38 -15.51 -9.79 -15.14
N LYS A 39 -16.40 -10.30 -14.28
CA LYS A 39 -17.74 -9.74 -14.06
C LYS A 39 -17.66 -8.29 -13.55
N GLU A 40 -16.85 -8.02 -12.54
CA GLU A 40 -16.73 -6.69 -11.95
C GLU A 40 -16.07 -5.67 -12.88
N SER A 41 -15.17 -6.13 -13.77
CA SER A 41 -14.54 -5.28 -14.79
C SER A 41 -15.40 -5.13 -16.08
N GLY A 42 -16.59 -5.74 -16.13
CA GLY A 42 -17.50 -5.61 -17.26
C GLY A 42 -17.05 -6.35 -18.53
N ILE A 43 -16.20 -7.39 -18.40
CA ILE A 43 -15.73 -8.19 -19.54
C ILE A 43 -16.13 -9.66 -19.41
N SER A 44 -16.18 -10.38 -20.53
CA SER A 44 -16.43 -11.82 -20.52
C SER A 44 -15.21 -12.61 -20.02
N LYS A 45 -15.45 -13.78 -19.42
CA LYS A 45 -14.37 -14.69 -18.97
C LYS A 45 -13.39 -15.05 -20.10
N PRO A 46 -13.83 -15.43 -21.32
CA PRO A 46 -12.91 -15.71 -22.43
C PRO A 46 -12.02 -14.50 -22.77
N LEU A 47 -12.61 -13.30 -22.76
CA LEU A 47 -11.87 -12.06 -23.04
C LEU A 47 -10.84 -11.77 -21.95
N MET A 48 -11.16 -12.04 -20.69
CA MET A 48 -10.21 -11.92 -19.58
C MET A 48 -8.99 -12.81 -19.82
N PHE A 49 -9.18 -14.10 -20.07
CA PHE A 49 -8.06 -15.03 -20.33
C PHE A 49 -7.27 -14.71 -21.61
N HIS A 50 -7.87 -13.99 -22.56
CA HIS A 50 -7.14 -13.45 -23.70
C HIS A 50 -6.11 -12.39 -23.29
N TYR A 51 -6.37 -11.65 -22.20
CA TYR A 51 -5.50 -10.59 -21.69
C TYR A 51 -4.48 -11.08 -20.66
N ILE A 52 -4.87 -12.01 -19.77
CA ILE A 52 -4.11 -12.31 -18.56
C ILE A 52 -3.43 -13.69 -18.56
N ASN A 53 -3.63 -14.53 -19.58
CA ASN A 53 -3.13 -15.90 -19.66
C ASN A 53 -3.74 -16.83 -18.58
N ASN A 54 -3.34 -16.69 -17.31
CA ASN A 54 -3.88 -17.43 -16.16
C ASN A 54 -3.85 -16.59 -14.86
N LYS A 55 -4.46 -17.11 -13.79
CA LYS A 55 -4.56 -16.43 -12.49
C LYS A 55 -3.19 -16.15 -11.85
N LYS A 56 -2.26 -17.12 -11.94
CA LYS A 56 -0.91 -17.00 -11.40
C LYS A 56 -0.14 -15.88 -12.07
N ASP A 57 -0.06 -15.91 -13.39
CA ASP A 57 0.67 -14.90 -14.16
C ASP A 57 0.11 -13.49 -13.90
N PHE A 58 -1.22 -13.39 -13.80
CA PHE A 58 -1.86 -12.11 -13.53
C PHE A 58 -1.57 -11.61 -12.12
N PHE A 59 -1.61 -12.46 -11.11
CA PHE A 59 -1.25 -12.09 -9.74
C PHE A 59 0.18 -11.58 -9.63
N LEU A 60 1.13 -12.30 -10.25
CA LEU A 60 2.54 -11.90 -10.28
C LEU A 60 2.77 -10.60 -11.06
N PHE A 61 2.06 -10.41 -12.17
CA PHE A 61 2.06 -9.13 -12.89
C PHE A 61 1.56 -7.99 -12.01
N LEU A 62 0.47 -8.19 -11.25
CA LEU A 62 -0.04 -7.18 -10.33
C LEU A 62 0.96 -6.85 -9.22
N CYS A 63 1.73 -7.83 -8.72
CA CYS A 63 2.80 -7.56 -7.77
C CYS A 63 3.84 -6.60 -8.35
N ASP A 64 4.33 -6.87 -9.56
CA ASP A 64 5.32 -6.03 -10.23
C ASP A 64 4.73 -4.65 -10.56
N TYR A 65 3.51 -4.58 -11.09
CA TYR A 65 2.79 -3.34 -11.40
C TYR A 65 2.59 -2.44 -10.16
N CYS A 66 2.16 -3.02 -9.04
CA CYS A 66 1.99 -2.26 -7.79
C CYS A 66 3.32 -1.72 -7.27
N MET A 67 4.39 -2.50 -7.40
CA MET A 67 5.72 -2.04 -6.99
C MET A 67 6.25 -0.89 -7.83
N GLU A 68 6.04 -0.92 -9.13
CA GLU A 68 6.42 0.17 -10.03
C GLU A 68 5.69 1.47 -9.64
N ILE A 69 4.39 1.39 -9.32
CA ILE A 69 3.63 2.56 -8.84
C ILE A 69 4.16 3.05 -7.49
N LEU A 70 4.37 2.14 -6.54
CA LEU A 70 4.88 2.52 -5.22
C LEU A 70 6.28 3.11 -5.30
N GLU A 71 7.16 2.60 -6.16
CA GLU A 71 8.48 3.21 -6.41
C GLU A 71 8.33 4.62 -6.96
N ALA A 72 7.51 4.80 -8.00
CA ALA A 72 7.38 6.08 -8.69
C ALA A 72 6.62 7.15 -7.87
N GLU A 73 5.55 6.75 -7.16
CA GLU A 73 4.64 7.69 -6.52
C GLU A 73 4.81 7.80 -5.00
N TYR A 74 5.52 6.86 -4.36
CA TYR A 74 5.73 6.83 -2.94
C TYR A 74 7.21 6.82 -2.54
N PHE A 75 7.93 5.73 -2.78
CA PHE A 75 9.29 5.54 -2.25
C PHE A 75 10.29 6.59 -2.75
N SER A 76 10.28 6.91 -4.06
CA SER A 76 11.18 7.91 -4.64
C SER A 76 10.91 9.35 -4.17
N LYS A 77 9.74 9.60 -3.57
CA LYS A 77 9.32 10.95 -3.12
C LYS A 77 9.54 11.19 -1.62
N VAL A 78 9.95 10.18 -0.88
CA VAL A 78 10.28 10.35 0.55
C VAL A 78 11.60 11.08 0.69
N ASP A 79 11.58 12.22 1.38
CA ASP A 79 12.82 12.93 1.74
C ASP A 79 13.56 12.20 2.86
N ILE A 80 14.54 11.41 2.49
CA ILE A 80 15.39 10.66 3.43
C ILE A 80 16.35 11.55 4.23
N ASN A 81 16.52 12.82 3.85
CA ASN A 81 17.37 13.77 4.56
C ASN A 81 16.64 14.50 5.70
N GLU A 82 15.30 14.49 5.70
CA GLU A 82 14.55 14.97 6.85
C GLU A 82 14.81 14.07 8.07
N LYS A 83 15.28 14.64 9.15
CA LYS A 83 15.68 13.90 10.35
C LYS A 83 14.65 13.96 11.50
N ASP A 84 13.65 14.84 11.40
CA ASP A 84 12.58 14.89 12.37
C ASP A 84 11.58 13.76 12.10
N LEU A 85 11.38 12.89 13.09
CA LEU A 85 10.49 11.73 12.97
C LEU A 85 9.07 12.14 12.60
N PHE A 86 8.50 13.15 13.26
CA PHE A 86 7.12 13.55 13.07
C PHE A 86 6.90 14.24 11.72
N VAL A 87 7.87 15.05 11.27
CA VAL A 87 7.84 15.64 9.93
C VAL A 87 7.89 14.55 8.86
N ARG A 88 8.74 13.56 9.03
CA ARG A 88 8.86 12.44 8.10
C ARG A 88 7.62 11.53 8.12
N LEU A 89 7.04 11.25 9.29
CA LEU A 89 5.78 10.52 9.40
C LEU A 89 4.65 11.24 8.67
N ARG A 90 4.55 12.55 8.86
CA ARG A 90 3.58 13.37 8.13
C ARG A 90 3.78 13.28 6.62
N GLN A 91 5.01 13.49 6.15
CA GLN A 91 5.34 13.41 4.72
C GLN A 91 4.98 12.05 4.11
N THR A 92 5.39 10.95 4.76
CA THR A 92 5.13 9.59 4.25
C THR A 92 3.65 9.26 4.26
N SER A 93 2.89 9.70 5.28
CA SER A 93 1.46 9.48 5.35
C SER A 93 0.69 10.26 4.28
N LEU A 94 1.07 11.50 4.00
CA LEU A 94 0.48 12.29 2.90
C LEU A 94 0.74 11.64 1.53
N LEU A 95 1.96 11.14 1.30
CA LEU A 95 2.29 10.41 0.08
C LEU A 95 1.43 9.14 -0.03
N LYS A 96 1.27 8.39 1.07
CA LYS A 96 0.41 7.19 1.13
C LYS A 96 -1.04 7.53 0.79
N ILE A 97 -1.60 8.57 1.38
CA ILE A 97 -2.98 9.05 1.10
C ILE A 97 -3.13 9.35 -0.40
N ARG A 98 -2.20 10.09 -1.00
CA ARG A 98 -2.23 10.43 -2.44
C ARG A 98 -2.21 9.19 -3.34
N VAL A 99 -1.41 8.18 -2.98
CA VAL A 99 -1.39 6.91 -3.72
C VAL A 99 -2.72 6.17 -3.55
N MET A 100 -3.28 6.14 -2.34
CA MET A 100 -4.59 5.50 -2.07
C MET A 100 -5.75 6.16 -2.81
N GLN A 101 -5.74 7.49 -2.97
CA GLN A 101 -6.75 8.21 -3.77
C GLN A 101 -6.79 7.74 -5.22
N LYS A 102 -5.63 7.44 -5.80
CA LYS A 102 -5.51 6.98 -7.19
C LYS A 102 -5.65 5.47 -7.33
N HIS A 103 -5.18 4.73 -6.33
CA HIS A 103 -5.05 3.27 -6.34
C HIS A 103 -5.55 2.68 -5.01
N PRO A 104 -6.86 2.65 -4.74
CA PRO A 104 -7.43 2.36 -3.41
C PRO A 104 -6.99 1.00 -2.81
N TRP A 105 -6.71 0.01 -3.67
CA TRP A 105 -6.42 -1.37 -3.24
C TRP A 105 -4.94 -1.74 -3.23
N ILE A 106 -4.04 -0.80 -3.60
CA ILE A 106 -2.63 -1.13 -3.83
C ILE A 106 -1.92 -1.61 -2.56
N PHE A 107 -2.13 -0.94 -1.42
CA PHE A 107 -1.47 -1.31 -0.16
C PHE A 107 -2.04 -2.60 0.43
N ASP A 108 -3.36 -2.82 0.33
CA ASP A 108 -3.99 -4.07 0.78
C ASP A 108 -3.52 -5.25 -0.06
N PHE A 109 -3.48 -5.09 -1.37
CA PHE A 109 -2.97 -6.12 -2.27
C PHE A 109 -1.52 -6.48 -1.96
N ILE A 110 -0.65 -5.49 -1.77
CA ILE A 110 0.76 -5.72 -1.44
C ILE A 110 0.91 -6.40 -0.09
N LYS A 111 0.12 -6.02 0.93
CA LYS A 111 0.09 -6.69 2.23
C LYS A 111 -0.29 -8.17 2.09
N VAL A 112 -1.34 -8.45 1.33
CA VAL A 112 -1.78 -9.82 1.05
C VAL A 112 -0.73 -10.60 0.26
N ALA A 113 -0.15 -10.02 -0.78
CA ALA A 113 0.90 -10.64 -1.58
C ALA A 113 2.15 -11.01 -0.74
N ALA A 114 2.55 -10.11 0.19
CA ALA A 114 3.66 -10.36 1.10
C ALA A 114 3.41 -11.54 2.06
N LEU A 115 2.15 -11.73 2.49
CA LEU A 115 1.72 -12.79 3.42
C LEU A 115 1.25 -14.07 2.72
N THR A 116 1.20 -14.11 1.39
CA THR A 116 0.75 -15.28 0.63
C THR A 116 1.83 -16.36 0.66
N HIS A 117 1.46 -17.56 1.11
CA HIS A 117 2.32 -18.75 1.17
C HIS A 117 1.80 -19.91 0.30
N SER A 118 1.02 -19.60 -0.75
CA SER A 118 0.51 -20.60 -1.69
C SER A 118 1.65 -21.25 -2.48
N GLU A 119 1.71 -22.59 -2.49
CA GLU A 119 2.71 -23.36 -3.25
C GLU A 119 2.75 -22.97 -4.74
N ALA A 120 1.60 -22.56 -5.28
CA ALA A 120 1.48 -22.19 -6.68
C ALA A 120 2.30 -20.96 -7.07
N VAL A 121 2.57 -20.03 -6.13
CA VAL A 121 3.22 -18.74 -6.39
C VAL A 121 4.40 -18.44 -5.46
N ASN A 122 4.64 -19.26 -4.44
CA ASN A 122 5.58 -18.94 -3.37
C ASN A 122 7.00 -18.68 -3.88
N LYS A 123 7.50 -19.52 -4.81
CA LYS A 123 8.84 -19.38 -5.37
C LYS A 123 9.05 -18.01 -6.03
N GLU A 124 8.12 -17.59 -6.86
CA GLU A 124 8.20 -16.32 -7.58
C GLU A 124 7.94 -15.12 -6.64
N LEU A 125 7.16 -15.31 -5.57
CA LEU A 125 6.96 -14.30 -4.54
C LEU A 125 8.20 -14.12 -3.66
N ASP A 126 8.97 -15.16 -3.36
CA ASP A 126 10.19 -15.04 -2.56
C ASP A 126 11.22 -14.12 -3.22
N GLU A 127 11.36 -14.19 -4.55
CA GLU A 127 12.23 -13.28 -5.30
C GLU A 127 11.74 -11.83 -5.20
N ARG A 128 10.41 -11.63 -5.19
CA ARG A 128 9.79 -10.31 -5.04
C ARG A 128 9.92 -9.80 -3.61
N ARG A 129 9.70 -10.64 -2.59
CA ARG A 129 9.88 -10.28 -1.16
C ARG A 129 11.28 -9.73 -0.89
N LYS A 130 12.33 -10.36 -1.42
CA LYS A 130 13.71 -9.85 -1.31
C LYS A 130 13.88 -8.46 -1.90
N ARG A 131 13.17 -8.14 -2.99
CA ARG A 131 13.13 -6.78 -3.55
C ARG A 131 12.34 -5.82 -2.66
N PHE A 132 11.22 -6.27 -2.09
CA PHE A 132 10.43 -5.49 -1.13
C PHE A 132 11.21 -5.14 0.14
N GLU A 133 11.96 -6.07 0.70
CA GLU A 133 12.77 -5.84 1.90
C GLU A 133 13.83 -4.75 1.69
N LYS A 134 14.42 -4.68 0.48
CA LYS A 134 15.33 -3.57 0.13
C LYS A 134 14.66 -2.19 0.18
N ASN A 135 13.37 -2.14 -0.12
CA ASN A 135 12.55 -0.92 -0.15
C ASN A 135 11.66 -0.79 1.10
N SER A 136 11.96 -1.54 2.17
CA SER A 136 11.13 -1.54 3.37
C SER A 136 11.07 -0.17 4.02
N LEU A 137 9.87 0.17 4.55
CA LEU A 137 9.62 1.42 5.28
C LEU A 137 10.60 1.66 6.43
N ILE A 138 11.19 0.59 7.01
CA ILE A 138 12.18 0.66 8.07
C ILE A 138 13.40 1.52 7.65
N ARG A 139 13.81 1.45 6.38
CA ARG A 139 14.94 2.25 5.86
C ARG A 139 14.67 3.76 5.92
N PHE A 140 13.40 4.16 5.83
CA PHE A 140 13.03 5.57 5.88
C PHE A 140 13.15 6.19 7.28
N TYR A 141 13.38 5.38 8.33
CA TYR A 141 13.43 5.85 9.70
C TYR A 141 14.75 5.57 10.41
N ASN A 142 15.79 5.15 9.67
CA ASN A 142 17.08 4.79 10.28
C ASN A 142 17.95 5.97 10.69
N ASN A 143 17.77 7.16 10.11
CA ASN A 143 18.61 8.34 10.37
C ASN A 143 17.86 9.48 11.08
N ILE A 144 16.91 9.13 11.94
CA ILE A 144 16.15 10.11 12.72
C ILE A 144 17.05 10.74 13.78
N ASP A 145 16.93 12.06 13.96
CA ASP A 145 17.60 12.81 15.01
C ASP A 145 16.97 12.49 16.37
N THR A 146 17.66 11.68 17.15
CA THR A 146 17.19 11.27 18.47
C THR A 146 17.38 12.33 19.55
N SER A 147 18.11 13.41 19.30
CA SER A 147 18.36 14.50 20.27
C SER A 147 17.10 15.28 20.64
N LYS A 148 16.08 15.22 19.78
CA LYS A 148 14.77 15.87 19.99
C LYS A 148 13.89 15.14 21.01
N PHE A 149 14.17 13.87 21.26
CA PHE A 149 13.40 13.11 22.25
C PHE A 149 13.70 13.59 23.68
N ARG A 150 12.71 13.43 24.57
CA ARG A 150 12.86 13.74 25.99
C ARG A 150 13.96 12.90 26.60
N GLU A 151 14.61 13.46 27.60
CA GLU A 151 15.54 12.72 28.47
C GLU A 151 14.79 11.67 29.28
N ASN A 152 15.47 10.62 29.65
CA ASN A 152 14.93 9.52 30.47
C ASN A 152 13.84 8.64 29.81
N ILE A 153 13.74 8.63 28.47
CA ILE A 153 12.94 7.65 27.75
C ILE A 153 13.81 6.72 26.90
N ASP A 154 13.36 5.50 26.72
CA ASP A 154 13.93 4.57 25.75
C ASP A 154 13.46 4.97 24.34
N VAL A 155 14.35 5.59 23.58
CA VAL A 155 14.04 6.15 22.26
C VAL A 155 13.58 5.07 21.27
N GLU A 156 14.15 3.86 21.32
CA GLU A 156 13.75 2.79 20.40
C GLU A 156 12.35 2.28 20.73
N LYS A 157 12.01 2.15 22.00
CA LYS A 157 10.64 1.84 22.42
C LYS A 157 9.66 2.96 22.09
N ALA A 158 10.06 4.22 22.29
CA ALA A 158 9.24 5.38 21.91
C ALA A 158 8.92 5.37 20.42
N LYS A 159 9.91 5.17 19.54
CA LYS A 159 9.73 5.01 18.10
C LYS A 159 8.77 3.86 17.78
N GLN A 160 8.94 2.71 18.45
CA GLN A 160 8.07 1.56 18.24
C GLN A 160 6.61 1.85 18.63
N LEU A 161 6.39 2.52 19.76
CA LEU A 161 5.04 2.93 20.21
C LEU A 161 4.42 3.93 19.24
N ILE A 162 5.18 4.89 18.75
CA ILE A 162 4.74 5.83 17.72
C ILE A 162 4.31 5.08 16.46
N PHE A 163 5.12 4.13 15.97
CA PHE A 163 4.76 3.33 14.79
C PHE A 163 3.51 2.49 14.99
N TRP A 164 3.31 1.90 16.17
CA TRP A 164 2.08 1.16 16.46
C TRP A 164 0.85 2.07 16.50
N ALA A 165 0.97 3.26 17.09
CA ALA A 165 -0.12 4.25 17.12
C ALA A 165 -0.50 4.68 15.69
N ILE A 166 0.50 5.04 14.87
CA ILE A 166 0.28 5.44 13.46
C ILE A 166 -0.24 4.26 12.62
N GLY A 167 0.26 3.05 12.87
CA GLY A 167 -0.24 1.83 12.22
C GLY A 167 -1.70 1.56 12.53
N GLY A 168 -2.09 1.66 13.80
CA GLY A 168 -3.49 1.52 14.23
C GLY A 168 -4.41 2.58 13.62
N TYR A 169 -3.96 3.83 13.55
CA TYR A 169 -4.68 4.89 12.85
C TYR A 169 -4.85 4.57 11.35
N ALA A 170 -3.78 4.14 10.70
CA ALA A 170 -3.82 3.78 9.28
C ALA A 170 -4.81 2.62 8.99
N GLU A 171 -4.88 1.60 9.84
CA GLU A 171 -5.87 0.51 9.72
C GLU A 171 -7.31 1.02 9.90
N ASN A 172 -7.53 1.96 10.84
CA ASN A 172 -8.84 2.60 11.03
C ASN A 172 -9.25 3.38 9.76
N VAL A 173 -8.36 4.19 9.19
CA VAL A 173 -8.61 4.92 7.93
C VAL A 173 -8.91 3.95 6.79
N LEU A 174 -8.14 2.87 6.66
CA LEU A 174 -8.38 1.84 5.63
C LEU A 174 -9.76 1.19 5.76
N SER A 175 -10.22 0.92 6.98
CA SER A 175 -11.57 0.39 7.23
C SER A 175 -12.65 1.39 6.78
N ARG A 176 -12.52 2.67 7.18
CA ARG A 176 -13.44 3.75 6.75
C ARG A 176 -13.51 3.87 5.22
N VAL A 177 -12.36 3.81 4.55
CA VAL A 177 -12.27 3.87 3.08
C VAL A 177 -12.96 2.67 2.42
N LYS A 178 -12.85 1.47 2.98
CA LYS A 178 -13.49 0.26 2.45
C LYS A 178 -15.00 0.24 2.61
N GLU A 179 -15.51 0.80 3.70
CA GLU A 179 -16.94 0.85 4.02
C GLU A 179 -17.66 1.96 3.24
N SER A 180 -16.93 2.97 2.78
CA SER A 180 -17.47 4.13 2.07
C SER A 180 -17.26 4.02 0.56
N LYS A 181 -18.07 4.73 -0.23
CA LYS A 181 -17.73 4.98 -1.64
C LYS A 181 -16.52 5.93 -1.65
N VAL A 182 -15.48 5.61 -2.44
CA VAL A 182 -14.23 6.39 -2.51
C VAL A 182 -14.50 7.89 -2.77
N GLU A 183 -15.56 8.20 -3.54
CA GLU A 183 -16.00 9.57 -3.86
C GLU A 183 -16.57 10.35 -2.66
N SER A 184 -16.93 9.66 -1.56
CA SER A 184 -17.47 10.27 -0.33
C SER A 184 -16.44 10.44 0.78
N ILE A 185 -15.17 10.13 0.53
CA ILE A 185 -14.11 10.20 1.54
C ILE A 185 -13.51 11.59 1.53
N ASP A 186 -13.62 12.28 2.66
CA ASP A 186 -12.92 13.55 2.89
C ASP A 186 -11.47 13.26 3.33
N PHE A 187 -10.56 13.32 2.39
CA PHE A 187 -9.14 13.12 2.66
C PHE A 187 -8.49 14.29 3.39
N ASP A 188 -9.06 15.49 3.30
CA ASP A 188 -8.57 16.68 4.05
C ASP A 188 -8.93 16.54 5.52
N GLU A 189 -10.12 16.00 5.84
CA GLU A 189 -10.50 15.64 7.22
C GLU A 189 -9.56 14.58 7.79
N ILE A 190 -9.28 13.50 7.04
CA ILE A 190 -8.34 12.44 7.44
C ILE A 190 -6.96 13.03 7.72
N GLN A 191 -6.49 13.93 6.87
CA GLN A 191 -5.20 14.59 7.07
C GLN A 191 -5.17 15.45 8.32
N SER A 192 -6.22 16.25 8.54
CA SER A 192 -6.34 17.13 9.72
C SER A 192 -6.38 16.31 11.02
N GLU A 193 -7.13 15.21 11.03
CA GLU A 193 -7.19 14.27 12.15
C GLU A 193 -5.81 13.65 12.43
N PHE A 194 -5.12 13.23 11.39
CA PHE A 194 -3.77 12.66 11.49
C PHE A 194 -2.76 13.67 12.04
N ASP A 195 -2.79 14.91 11.57
CA ASP A 195 -1.93 16.00 12.06
C ASP A 195 -2.16 16.23 13.55
N GLY A 196 -3.41 16.15 14.03
CA GLY A 196 -3.74 16.20 15.45
C GLY A 196 -3.10 15.08 16.27
N TYR A 197 -3.17 13.82 15.80
CA TYR A 197 -2.50 12.70 16.49
C TYR A 197 -0.98 12.84 16.49
N LEU A 198 -0.38 13.30 15.40
CA LEU A 198 1.06 13.54 15.35
C LEU A 198 1.49 14.60 16.37
N GLU A 199 0.71 15.67 16.53
CA GLU A 199 1.00 16.73 17.50
C GLU A 199 0.91 16.22 18.94
N GLU A 200 -0.10 15.41 19.28
CA GLU A 200 -0.19 14.81 20.61
C GLU A 200 0.98 13.85 20.90
N LEU A 201 1.34 13.00 19.95
CA LEU A 201 2.50 12.13 20.10
C LEU A 201 3.80 12.94 20.23
N ARG A 202 3.95 14.04 19.49
CA ARG A 202 5.08 14.95 19.59
C ARG A 202 5.20 15.55 20.98
N LYS A 203 4.11 16.04 21.56
CA LYS A 203 4.09 16.56 22.94
C LYS A 203 4.49 15.53 23.99
N VAL A 204 4.16 14.26 23.76
CA VAL A 204 4.52 13.17 24.67
C VAL A 204 6.02 12.83 24.61
N TYR A 205 6.59 12.74 23.40
CA TYR A 205 7.91 12.15 23.21
C TYR A 205 9.04 13.17 22.96
N TYR A 206 8.73 14.37 22.47
CA TYR A 206 9.76 15.40 22.22
C TYR A 206 9.87 16.40 23.41
N LYS A 207 11.05 17.06 23.48
CA LYS A 207 11.34 18.15 24.45
C LYS A 207 10.45 19.36 24.22
#